data_6f2959a889bffa64964fb26094763150
#
_entry.id   6f2959a889bffa64964fb26094763150
#
_cell.length_a   1.000
_cell.length_b   1.000
_cell.length_c   1.000
_cell.angle_alpha   90.00
_cell.angle_beta   90.00
_cell.angle_gamma   90.00
#
_symmetry.space_group_name_H-M   'P 1'
#
loop_
_entity.id
_entity.type
_entity.pdbx_description
1 polymer ?
#
loop_
_entity_poly.entity_id
_entity_poly.type
_entity_poly.pdbx_seq_one_letter_code
_entity_poly.pdbx_strand_id
1 'polypeptide(L)'
;MIHVVDTHALLWHIEGSKRLSEPARRVLSNTADALVIPTIVLAEARYAIARQRTTVSWQDLLEEIERDSRFNVHDLNIDIVRRAPDELEMHDALICATALILHEASGERVGVITKDSRIRDSALVNTVW
;
A
#
# COMPACT_ATOMS: atom_id res chain seq x y z
N MET A 1 -14.40 3.81 2.53
CA MET A 1 -13.06 4.40 2.47
C MET A 1 -12.11 3.46 1.78
N ILE A 2 -11.15 3.98 1.05
CA ILE A 2 -10.14 3.20 0.33
C ILE A 2 -8.79 3.42 1.03
N HIS A 3 -8.01 2.36 1.21
CA HIS A 3 -6.65 2.47 1.71
C HIS A 3 -5.67 1.84 0.71
N VAL A 4 -4.67 2.61 0.33
CA VAL A 4 -3.52 2.12 -0.42
C VAL A 4 -2.51 1.54 0.57
N VAL A 5 -2.06 0.33 0.32
CA VAL A 5 -1.20 -0.42 1.27
C VAL A 5 0.25 -0.37 0.79
N ASP A 6 1.13 0.18 1.63
CA ASP A 6 2.56 0.21 1.37
C ASP A 6 3.21 -1.16 1.63
N THR A 7 4.38 -1.38 1.09
CA THR A 7 5.07 -2.68 1.09
C THR A 7 5.27 -3.26 2.49
N HIS A 8 5.79 -2.48 3.44
CA HIS A 8 6.00 -2.96 4.80
C HIS A 8 4.69 -3.31 5.49
N ALA A 9 3.66 -2.48 5.30
CA ALA A 9 2.35 -2.72 5.88
C ALA A 9 1.76 -4.03 5.35
N LEU A 10 1.87 -4.28 4.06
CA LEU A 10 1.39 -5.51 3.43
C LEU A 10 2.13 -6.74 3.97
N LEU A 11 3.44 -6.73 3.93
CA LEU A 11 4.25 -7.87 4.38
C LEU A 11 4.05 -8.16 5.87
N TRP A 12 4.03 -7.13 6.70
CA TRP A 12 3.83 -7.32 8.14
C TRP A 12 2.40 -7.75 8.50
N HIS A 13 1.42 -7.34 7.71
CA HIS A 13 0.06 -7.85 7.85
C HIS A 13 0.00 -9.35 7.58
N ILE A 14 0.61 -9.82 6.49
CA ILE A 14 0.64 -11.24 6.14
C ILE A 14 1.43 -12.06 7.16
N GLU A 15 2.55 -11.53 7.65
CA GLU A 15 3.37 -12.19 8.68
C GLU A 15 2.68 -12.24 10.06
N GLY A 16 1.66 -11.43 10.31
CA GLY A 16 1.11 -11.22 11.65
C GLY A 16 2.10 -10.52 12.57
N SER A 17 2.96 -9.66 12.02
CA SER A 17 4.07 -9.04 12.73
C SER A 17 3.61 -7.99 13.74
N LYS A 18 4.29 -7.96 14.90
CA LYS A 18 4.10 -6.92 15.92
C LYS A 18 4.64 -5.55 15.51
N ARG A 19 5.40 -5.47 14.40
CA ARG A 19 5.89 -4.22 13.84
C ARG A 19 4.76 -3.38 13.23
N LEU A 20 3.66 -4.03 12.86
CA LEU A 20 2.47 -3.34 12.38
C LEU A 20 1.86 -2.57 13.54
N SER A 21 1.67 -1.25 13.35
CA SER A 21 1.09 -0.40 14.40
C SER A 21 -0.37 -0.78 14.67
N GLU A 22 -0.88 -0.39 15.84
CA GLU A 22 -2.28 -0.67 16.19
C GLU A 22 -3.27 0.01 15.24
N PRO A 23 -3.09 1.32 14.88
CA PRO A 23 -3.97 1.94 13.89
C PRO A 23 -3.95 1.24 12.53
N ALA A 24 -2.78 0.86 12.03
CA ALA A 24 -2.65 0.12 10.76
C ALA A 24 -3.34 -1.24 10.84
N ARG A 25 -3.18 -1.95 11.95
CA ARG A 25 -3.82 -3.23 12.19
C ARG A 25 -5.34 -3.13 12.17
N ARG A 26 -5.89 -2.10 12.80
CA ARG A 26 -7.35 -1.86 12.81
C ARG A 26 -7.90 -1.67 11.42
N VAL A 27 -7.24 -0.85 10.61
CA VAL A 27 -7.66 -0.59 9.23
C VAL A 27 -7.59 -1.87 8.39
N LEU A 28 -6.49 -2.60 8.48
CA LEU A 28 -6.30 -3.86 7.75
C LEU A 28 -7.28 -4.96 8.19
N SER A 29 -7.83 -4.85 9.39
CA SER A 29 -8.83 -5.79 9.91
C SER A 29 -10.27 -5.33 9.68
N ASN A 30 -10.49 -4.08 9.26
CA ASN A 30 -11.83 -3.55 9.03
C ASN A 30 -12.43 -4.11 7.75
N THR A 31 -13.54 -4.82 7.85
CA THR A 31 -14.20 -5.48 6.71
C THR A 31 -14.90 -4.52 5.76
N ALA A 32 -15.10 -3.27 6.15
CA ALA A 32 -15.83 -2.28 5.34
C ALA A 32 -14.96 -1.56 4.32
N ASP A 33 -13.64 -1.53 4.53
CA ASP A 33 -12.72 -0.74 3.69
C ASP A 33 -12.14 -1.55 2.54
N ALA A 34 -12.01 -0.92 1.37
CA ALA A 34 -11.27 -1.49 0.26
C ALA A 34 -9.77 -1.26 0.47
N LEU A 35 -8.99 -2.28 0.17
CA LEU A 35 -7.54 -2.25 0.29
C LEU A 35 -6.93 -2.35 -1.10
N VAL A 36 -6.17 -1.35 -1.50
CA VAL A 36 -5.57 -1.28 -2.84
C VAL A 36 -4.07 -1.50 -2.74
N ILE A 37 -3.58 -2.45 -3.52
CA ILE A 37 -2.15 -2.75 -3.63
C ILE A 37 -1.65 -2.24 -4.98
N PRO A 38 -0.84 -1.17 -5.00
CA PRO A 38 -0.17 -0.75 -6.24
C PRO A 38 0.76 -1.85 -6.76
N THR A 39 0.83 -2.05 -8.07
CA THR A 39 1.77 -3.05 -8.61
C THR A 39 3.22 -2.75 -8.26
N ILE A 40 3.60 -1.49 -8.05
CA ILE A 40 4.93 -1.14 -7.56
C ILE A 40 5.20 -1.75 -6.18
N VAL A 41 4.18 -1.83 -5.32
CA VAL A 41 4.29 -2.48 -4.01
C VAL A 41 4.50 -3.99 -4.17
N LEU A 42 3.82 -4.63 -5.11
CA LEU A 42 4.06 -6.04 -5.43
C LEU A 42 5.48 -6.27 -5.93
N ALA A 43 6.01 -5.36 -6.76
CA ALA A 43 7.38 -5.43 -7.24
C ALA A 43 8.38 -5.32 -6.09
N GLU A 44 8.16 -4.39 -5.15
CA GLU A 44 8.99 -4.25 -3.96
C GLU A 44 8.91 -5.48 -3.04
N ALA A 45 7.71 -6.03 -2.85
CA ALA A 45 7.50 -7.25 -2.07
C ALA A 45 8.24 -8.44 -2.71
N ARG A 46 8.14 -8.59 -4.04
CA ARG A 46 8.87 -9.61 -4.79
C ARG A 46 10.38 -9.49 -4.60
N TYR A 47 10.89 -8.26 -4.65
CA TYR A 47 12.30 -7.97 -4.42
C TYR A 47 12.74 -8.37 -3.00
N ALA A 48 11.94 -8.02 -1.99
CA ALA A 48 12.23 -8.36 -0.59
C ALA A 48 12.21 -9.89 -0.36
N ILE A 49 11.26 -10.60 -0.96
CA ILE A 49 11.15 -12.06 -0.89
C ILE A 49 12.39 -12.71 -1.50
N ALA A 50 12.80 -12.27 -2.68
CA ALA A 50 13.96 -12.83 -3.37
C ALA A 50 15.27 -12.64 -2.57
N ARG A 51 15.34 -11.61 -1.74
CA ARG A 51 16.48 -11.28 -0.88
C ARG A 51 16.33 -11.75 0.55
N GLN A 52 15.32 -12.56 0.83
CA GLN A 52 15.07 -13.13 2.15
C GLN A 52 14.95 -12.07 3.26
N ARG A 53 14.38 -10.91 2.93
CA ARG A 53 14.13 -9.82 3.90
C ARG A 53 12.79 -9.94 4.60
N THR A 54 12.00 -10.94 4.26
CA THR A 54 10.70 -11.25 4.84
C THR A 54 10.54 -12.76 4.94
N THR A 55 9.69 -13.21 5.86
CA THR A 55 9.31 -14.63 5.99
C THR A 55 8.17 -15.03 5.06
N VAL A 56 7.53 -14.04 4.44
CA VAL A 56 6.43 -14.27 3.47
C VAL A 56 7.01 -14.85 2.19
N SER A 57 6.39 -15.92 1.66
CA SER A 57 6.70 -16.43 0.33
C SER A 57 5.85 -15.70 -0.71
N TRP A 58 6.30 -15.76 -1.97
CA TRP A 58 5.51 -15.19 -3.08
C TRP A 58 4.13 -15.83 -3.19
N GLN A 59 4.07 -17.15 -2.98
CA GLN A 59 2.81 -17.87 -3.01
C GLN A 59 1.87 -17.46 -1.87
N ASP A 60 2.37 -17.29 -0.64
CA ASP A 60 1.59 -16.80 0.49
C ASP A 60 0.98 -15.44 0.18
N LEU A 61 1.76 -14.54 -0.42
CA LEU A 61 1.31 -13.20 -0.80
C LEU A 61 0.16 -13.28 -1.81
N LEU A 62 0.31 -14.08 -2.87
CA LEU A 62 -0.73 -14.23 -3.89
C LEU A 62 -2.00 -14.87 -3.32
N GLU A 63 -1.87 -15.87 -2.46
CA GLU A 63 -3.00 -16.52 -1.81
C GLU A 63 -3.77 -15.55 -0.91
N GLU A 64 -3.07 -14.70 -0.16
CA GLU A 64 -3.73 -13.70 0.69
C GLU A 64 -4.52 -12.69 -0.14
N ILE A 65 -3.95 -12.22 -1.22
CA ILE A 65 -4.63 -11.29 -2.14
C ILE A 65 -5.88 -11.92 -2.75
N GLU A 66 -5.82 -13.18 -3.11
CA GLU A 66 -6.97 -13.90 -3.68
C GLU A 66 -8.05 -14.18 -2.64
N ARG A 67 -7.64 -14.56 -1.43
CA ARG A 67 -8.57 -14.96 -0.37
C ARG A 67 -9.36 -13.80 0.20
N ASP A 68 -8.74 -12.66 0.38
CA ASP A 68 -9.39 -11.47 0.97
C ASP A 68 -9.91 -10.57 -0.15
N SER A 69 -11.23 -10.60 -0.36
CA SER A 69 -11.89 -9.84 -1.43
C SER A 69 -11.76 -8.32 -1.31
N ARG A 70 -11.28 -7.81 -0.18
CA ARG A 70 -11.02 -6.37 -0.02
C ARG A 70 -9.79 -5.92 -0.78
N PHE A 71 -8.83 -6.84 -1.04
CA PHE A 71 -7.62 -6.52 -1.79
C PHE A 71 -7.90 -6.40 -3.29
N ASN A 72 -7.48 -5.28 -3.85
CA ASN A 72 -7.51 -5.01 -5.28
C ASN A 72 -6.14 -4.54 -5.72
N VAL A 73 -5.58 -5.17 -6.74
CA VAL A 73 -4.32 -4.73 -7.32
C VAL A 73 -4.60 -3.62 -8.33
N HIS A 74 -3.88 -2.51 -8.20
CA HIS A 74 -4.00 -1.37 -9.11
C HIS A 74 -2.74 -1.23 -9.95
N ASP A 75 -2.89 -1.35 -11.26
CA ASP A 75 -1.77 -1.30 -12.19
C ASP A 75 -1.14 0.10 -12.25
N LEU A 76 0.18 0.13 -12.33
CA LEU A 76 0.92 1.35 -12.64
C LEU A 76 0.64 1.73 -14.10
N ASN A 77 0.05 2.91 -14.30
CA ASN A 77 -0.31 3.43 -15.61
C ASN A 77 0.25 4.85 -15.81
N ILE A 78 0.06 5.39 -17.01
CA ILE A 78 0.61 6.71 -17.35
C ILE A 78 0.01 7.82 -16.49
N ASP A 79 -1.25 7.72 -16.08
CA ASP A 79 -1.89 8.75 -15.26
C ASP A 79 -1.26 8.82 -13.88
N ILE A 80 -0.92 7.67 -13.29
CA ILE A 80 -0.20 7.61 -12.03
C ILE A 80 1.19 8.22 -12.17
N VAL A 81 1.91 7.89 -13.25
CA VAL A 81 3.24 8.47 -13.51
C VAL A 81 3.17 9.99 -13.62
N ARG A 82 2.19 10.51 -14.37
CA ARG A 82 1.99 11.96 -14.52
C ARG A 82 1.67 12.66 -13.20
N ARG A 83 0.96 11.97 -12.31
CA ARG A 83 0.51 12.52 -11.03
C ARG A 83 1.54 12.39 -9.91
N ALA A 84 2.67 11.71 -10.17
CA ALA A 84 3.70 11.47 -9.15
C ALA A 84 4.31 12.78 -8.67
N PRO A 85 4.32 13.05 -7.35
CA PRO A 85 4.92 14.27 -6.81
C PRO A 85 6.45 14.23 -6.90
N ASP A 86 7.04 15.32 -7.39
CA ASP A 86 8.49 15.39 -7.63
C ASP A 86 9.33 15.46 -6.34
N GLU A 87 8.72 15.88 -5.24
CA GLU A 87 9.40 16.03 -3.94
C GLU A 87 9.67 14.70 -3.22
N LEU A 88 9.12 13.59 -3.69
CA LEU A 88 9.32 12.27 -3.11
C LEU A 88 10.21 11.40 -3.99
N GLU A 89 10.86 10.42 -3.35
CA GLU A 89 11.56 9.36 -4.07
C GLU A 89 10.56 8.58 -4.95
N MET A 90 11.03 8.01 -6.06
CA MET A 90 10.18 7.42 -7.10
C MET A 90 9.12 6.44 -6.56
N HIS A 91 9.51 5.49 -5.72
CA HIS A 91 8.55 4.49 -5.20
C HIS A 91 7.48 5.15 -4.33
N ASP A 92 7.90 6.02 -3.43
CA ASP A 92 6.98 6.76 -2.55
C ASP A 92 6.06 7.68 -3.37
N ALA A 93 6.60 8.32 -4.38
CA ALA A 93 5.84 9.19 -5.28
C ALA A 93 4.75 8.41 -6.03
N LEU A 94 5.04 7.20 -6.49
CA LEU A 94 4.07 6.35 -7.20
C LEU A 94 2.98 5.83 -6.27
N ILE A 95 3.31 5.53 -5.02
CA ILE A 95 2.33 5.12 -4.01
C ILE A 95 1.38 6.29 -3.71
N CYS A 96 1.92 7.48 -3.48
CA CYS A 96 1.11 8.69 -3.26
C CYS A 96 0.24 9.01 -4.47
N ALA A 97 0.78 8.93 -5.68
CA ALA A 97 0.04 9.18 -6.90
C ALA A 97 -1.13 8.23 -7.08
N THR A 98 -0.96 6.96 -6.71
CA THR A 98 -2.04 5.98 -6.73
C THR A 98 -3.19 6.42 -5.84
N ALA A 99 -2.89 6.87 -4.62
CA ALA A 99 -3.91 7.37 -3.68
C ALA A 99 -4.62 8.61 -4.22
N LEU A 100 -3.88 9.55 -4.81
CA LEU A 100 -4.45 10.78 -5.39
C LEU A 100 -5.37 10.47 -6.58
N ILE A 101 -4.94 9.59 -7.47
CA ILE A 101 -5.74 9.17 -8.63
C ILE A 101 -7.03 8.46 -8.18
N LEU A 102 -6.96 7.58 -7.21
CA LEU A 102 -8.14 6.89 -6.67
C LEU A 102 -9.12 7.87 -6.04
N HIS A 103 -8.62 8.86 -5.31
CA HIS A 103 -9.46 9.90 -4.73
C HIS A 103 -10.15 10.74 -5.82
N GLU A 104 -9.40 11.19 -6.80
CA GLU A 104 -9.91 12.01 -7.91
C GLU A 104 -10.95 11.25 -8.74
N ALA A 105 -10.75 9.95 -8.96
CA ALA A 105 -11.65 9.13 -9.76
C ALA A 105 -12.93 8.71 -9.03
N SER A 106 -12.85 8.43 -7.73
CA SER A 106 -13.98 7.89 -6.96
C SER A 106 -14.73 8.93 -6.14
N GLY A 107 -14.10 10.04 -5.79
CA GLY A 107 -14.61 11.00 -4.82
C GLY A 107 -14.59 10.49 -3.38
N GLU A 108 -14.13 9.26 -3.14
CA GLU A 108 -14.01 8.69 -1.79
C GLU A 108 -12.76 9.19 -1.08
N ARG A 109 -12.80 9.12 0.24
CA ARG A 109 -11.58 9.35 1.04
C ARG A 109 -10.61 8.21 0.81
N VAL A 110 -9.35 8.55 0.54
CA VAL A 110 -8.28 7.58 0.33
C VAL A 110 -7.14 7.88 1.30
N GLY A 111 -6.69 6.88 2.02
CA GLY A 111 -5.51 6.95 2.87
C GLY A 111 -4.43 6.00 2.41
N VAL A 112 -3.22 6.20 2.90
CA VAL A 112 -2.08 5.30 2.67
C VAL A 112 -1.67 4.68 4.00
N ILE A 113 -1.63 3.36 4.06
CA ILE A 113 -1.13 2.66 5.24
C ILE A 113 0.38 2.52 5.06
N THR A 114 1.13 3.33 5.79
CA THR A 114 2.59 3.40 5.67
C THR A 114 3.24 3.85 6.96
N LYS A 115 4.39 3.26 7.27
CA LYS A 115 5.26 3.76 8.34
C LYS A 115 6.27 4.79 7.84
N ASP A 116 6.40 4.98 6.54
CA ASP A 116 7.43 5.84 5.97
C ASP A 116 7.20 7.30 6.36
N SER A 117 8.16 7.87 7.11
CA SER A 117 8.06 9.25 7.59
C SER A 117 8.08 10.26 6.45
N ARG A 118 8.71 9.97 5.33
CA ARG A 118 8.78 10.88 4.16
C ARG A 118 7.40 11.05 3.54
N ILE A 119 6.64 9.97 3.40
CA ILE A 119 5.26 10.04 2.93
C ILE A 119 4.39 10.76 3.97
N ARG A 120 4.51 10.40 5.23
CA ARG A 120 3.71 10.97 6.32
C ARG A 120 3.96 12.48 6.47
N ASP A 121 5.22 12.89 6.43
CA ASP A 121 5.61 14.29 6.62
C ASP A 121 5.31 15.16 5.39
N SER A 122 5.16 14.57 4.21
CA SER A 122 4.83 15.29 2.98
C SER A 122 3.47 15.97 3.04
N ALA A 123 2.55 15.43 3.82
CA ALA A 123 1.14 15.86 3.92
C ALA A 123 0.38 15.87 2.58
N LEU A 124 0.89 15.17 1.58
CA LEU A 124 0.26 15.07 0.24
C LEU A 124 -0.97 14.15 0.26
N VAL A 125 -0.96 13.17 1.14
CA VAL A 125 -2.03 12.17 1.29
C VAL A 125 -2.32 11.96 2.77
N ASN A 126 -3.52 11.46 3.07
CA ASN A 126 -3.82 10.99 4.42
C ASN A 126 -3.04 9.69 4.69
N THR A 127 -2.50 9.55 5.88
CA THR A 127 -1.72 8.37 6.24
C THR A 127 -2.26 7.73 7.51
N VAL A 128 -2.04 6.43 7.62
CA VAL A 128 -2.38 5.62 8.80
C VAL A 128 -1.13 4.87 9.24
N TRP A 129 -0.77 5.09 10.49
CA TRP A 129 0.28 4.31 11.13
C TRP A 129 0.26 4.46 12.65
#